data_bb48714184d4ca200d7cb2e9c1720fe8
#
_entry.id   bb48714184d4ca200d7cb2e9c1720fe8
#
_cell.length_a   1.000
_cell.length_b   1.000
_cell.length_c   1.000
_cell.angle_alpha   90.00
_cell.angle_beta   90.00
_cell.angle_gamma   90.00
#
_symmetry.space_group_name_H-M   'P 1'
#
loop_
_entity.id
_entity.type
_entity.pdbx_description
1 polymer ?
#
loop_
_entity_poly.entity_id
_entity_poly.type
_entity_poly.pdbx_seq_one_letter_code
_entity_poly.pdbx_strand_id
1 'polypeptide(L)' 'MVATKNTLQESLLLQLATDTDDAVRMSVAHHKNATKVVLSCLITDSWAEISRLARARIAESQFI' A
#
# COMPACT_ATOMS: atom_id res chain seq x y z
N MET A 1 -17.30 4.36 -16.45
CA MET A 1 -16.58 4.13 -15.75
C MET A 1 -15.53 3.17 -15.69
N VAL A 2 -14.46 3.56 -16.02
CA VAL A 2 -13.35 2.75 -16.16
C VAL A 2 -12.66 2.39 -14.97
N ALA A 3 -12.88 3.03 -13.92
CA ALA A 3 -12.13 2.80 -12.72
C ALA A 3 -12.49 1.53 -11.99
N THR A 4 -13.41 0.79 -12.49
CA THR A 4 -13.87 -0.38 -11.80
C THR A 4 -12.79 -1.40 -11.54
N LYS A 5 -11.95 -1.64 -12.53
CA LYS A 5 -10.90 -2.59 -12.37
C LYS A 5 -9.93 -2.20 -11.31
N ASN A 6 -9.50 -0.94 -11.34
CA ASN A 6 -8.54 -0.46 -10.36
C ASN A 6 -9.13 -0.45 -8.96
N THR A 7 -10.41 -0.18 -8.88
CA THR A 7 -11.07 -0.17 -7.59
C THR A 7 -11.07 -1.55 -6.95
N LEU A 8 -11.27 -2.60 -7.75
CA LEU A 8 -11.25 -3.95 -7.22
C LEU A 8 -9.88 -4.31 -6.68
N GLN A 9 -8.85 -3.98 -7.44
CA GLN A 9 -7.49 -4.27 -7.01
C GLN A 9 -7.13 -3.48 -5.77
N GLU A 10 -7.53 -2.22 -5.73
CA GLU A 10 -7.25 -1.39 -4.58
C GLU A 10 -7.94 -1.91 -3.34
N SER A 11 -9.18 -2.35 -3.48
CA SER A 11 -9.93 -2.92 -2.38
C SER A 11 -9.23 -4.13 -1.79
N LEU A 12 -8.77 -5.01 -2.66
CA LEU A 12 -8.07 -6.20 -2.22
C LEU A 12 -6.79 -5.84 -1.50
N LEU A 13 -6.03 -4.90 -2.06
CA LEU A 13 -4.79 -4.49 -1.42
C LEU A 13 -5.03 -3.80 -0.09
N LEU A 14 -6.11 -3.05 0.02
CA LEU A 14 -6.46 -2.43 1.29
C LEU A 14 -6.77 -3.47 2.36
N GLN A 15 -7.43 -4.53 1.98
CA GLN A 15 -7.69 -5.62 2.91
C GLN A 15 -6.40 -6.26 3.38
N LEU A 16 -5.50 -6.52 2.45
CA LEU A 16 -4.23 -7.14 2.79
C LEU A 16 -3.34 -6.21 3.61
N ALA A 17 -3.52 -4.92 3.43
CA ALA A 17 -2.75 -3.93 4.18
C ALA A 17 -3.08 -3.93 5.67
N THR A 18 -4.22 -4.51 6.03
CA THR A 18 -4.61 -4.61 7.43
C THR A 18 -4.49 -6.01 7.98
N ASP A 19 -3.84 -6.90 7.23
CA ASP A 19 -3.65 -8.27 7.66
C ASP A 19 -2.77 -8.30 8.91
N THR A 20 -3.02 -9.27 9.78
CA THR A 20 -2.23 -9.40 11.00
C THR A 20 -0.82 -9.90 10.73
N ASP A 21 -0.62 -10.53 9.57
CA ASP A 21 0.68 -11.07 9.21
C ASP A 21 1.52 -9.95 8.57
N ASP A 22 2.62 -9.61 9.21
CA ASP A 22 3.46 -8.52 8.72
C ASP A 22 4.10 -8.85 7.37
N ALA A 23 4.31 -10.12 7.06
CA ALA A 23 4.84 -10.49 5.74
C ALA A 23 3.84 -10.15 4.64
N VAL A 24 2.56 -10.31 4.92
CA VAL A 24 1.52 -9.94 3.96
C VAL A 24 1.50 -8.43 3.77
N ARG A 25 1.57 -7.69 4.87
CA ARG A 25 1.58 -6.23 4.78
C ARG A 25 2.81 -5.72 4.02
N MET A 26 3.95 -6.37 4.25
CA MET A 26 5.17 -6.00 3.54
C MET A 26 5.02 -6.25 2.04
N SER A 27 4.39 -7.34 1.67
CA SER A 27 4.13 -7.64 0.26
C SER A 27 3.29 -6.54 -0.38
N VAL A 28 2.31 -6.02 0.36
CA VAL A 28 1.48 -4.93 -0.15
C VAL A 28 2.33 -3.68 -0.34
N ALA A 29 3.22 -3.41 0.61
CA ALA A 29 4.07 -2.23 0.52
C ALA A 29 5.01 -2.29 -0.69
N HIS A 30 5.36 -3.50 -1.12
CA HIS A 30 6.21 -3.68 -2.29
C HIS A 30 5.42 -3.82 -3.60
N HIS A 31 4.11 -4.00 -3.50
CA HIS A 31 3.31 -4.30 -4.67
C HIS A 31 3.32 -3.12 -5.64
N LYS A 32 3.57 -3.38 -6.89
CA LYS A 32 3.70 -2.31 -7.87
C LYS A 32 2.38 -1.58 -8.12
N ASN A 33 1.27 -2.22 -7.84
CA ASN A 33 -0.04 -1.62 -8.04
C ASN A 33 -0.60 -0.97 -6.78
N ALA A 34 0.18 -0.89 -5.72
CA ALA A 34 -0.25 -0.24 -4.50
C ALA A 34 -0.40 1.25 -4.76
N THR A 35 -1.63 1.75 -4.60
CA THR A 35 -1.90 3.15 -4.83
C THR A 35 -1.50 3.97 -3.62
N LYS A 36 -1.56 5.29 -3.78
CA LYS A 36 -1.25 6.18 -2.66
C LYS A 36 -2.18 5.91 -1.48
N VAL A 37 -3.44 5.59 -1.76
CA VAL A 37 -4.40 5.29 -0.70
C VAL A 37 -3.97 4.05 0.08
N VAL A 38 -3.55 3.01 -0.64
CA VAL A 38 -3.09 1.77 0.00
C VAL A 38 -1.84 2.04 0.82
N LEU A 39 -0.89 2.75 0.24
CA LEU A 39 0.36 3.05 0.93
C LEU A 39 0.14 3.93 2.16
N SER A 40 -0.85 4.81 2.09
CA SER A 40 -1.20 5.66 3.23
C SER A 40 -1.62 4.83 4.44
N CYS A 41 -2.23 3.69 4.20
CA CYS A 41 -2.62 2.82 5.30
C CYS A 41 -1.40 2.22 5.98
N LEU A 42 -0.30 2.13 5.28
CA LEU A 42 0.90 1.49 5.81
C LEU A 42 1.91 2.44 6.42
N ILE A 43 1.73 3.75 6.22
CA ILE A 43 2.72 4.70 6.75
C ILE A 43 2.71 4.74 8.27
N THR A 44 1.63 4.30 8.89
CA THR A 44 1.54 4.22 10.33
C THR A 44 1.64 2.80 10.85
N ASP A 45 2.16 1.91 10.03
CA ASP A 45 2.31 0.52 10.42
C ASP A 45 3.24 0.42 11.64
N SER A 46 2.93 -0.52 12.53
CA SER A 46 3.73 -0.71 13.73
C SER A 46 5.11 -1.25 13.40
N TRP A 47 5.28 -1.88 12.25
CA TRP A 47 6.59 -2.36 11.84
C TRP A 47 7.29 -1.25 11.05
N ALA A 48 8.36 -0.74 11.61
CA ALA A 48 9.04 0.43 11.05
C ALA A 48 9.46 0.27 9.60
N GLU A 49 9.85 -0.93 9.22
CA GLU A 49 10.29 -1.17 7.84
C GLU A 49 9.16 -0.97 6.85
N ILE A 50 7.97 -1.43 7.20
CA ILE A 50 6.81 -1.26 6.34
C ILE A 50 6.45 0.21 6.26
N SER A 51 6.43 0.88 7.39
CA SER A 51 6.12 2.30 7.45
C SER A 51 7.09 3.12 6.60
N ARG A 52 8.36 2.81 6.72
CA ARG A 52 9.40 3.52 6.00
C ARG A 52 9.28 3.30 4.49
N LEU A 53 9.04 2.06 4.09
CA LEU A 53 8.89 1.74 2.68
C LEU A 53 7.68 2.44 2.08
N ALA A 54 6.57 2.43 2.79
CA ALA A 54 5.36 3.08 2.29
C ALA A 54 5.59 4.57 2.10
N ARG A 55 6.26 5.20 3.05
CA ARG A 55 6.55 6.63 2.96
C ARG A 55 7.45 6.93 1.78
N ALA A 56 8.47 6.09 1.59
CA ALA A 56 9.40 6.30 0.50
C ALA A 56 8.68 6.20 -0.84
N ARG A 57 7.79 5.24 -0.98
CA ARG A 57 7.08 5.06 -2.24
C ARG A 57 6.13 6.21 -2.52
N ILE A 58 5.46 6.71 -1.48
CA ILE A 58 4.58 7.85 -1.64
C ILE A 58 5.40 9.07 -2.07
N ALA A 59 6.53 9.26 -1.43
CA ALA A 59 7.38 10.39 -1.76
C ALA A 59 7.86 10.32 -3.20
N GLU A 60 8.20 9.13 -3.66
CA GLU A 60 8.63 8.95 -5.04
C GLU A 60 7.53 9.28 -6.02
N SER A 61 6.33 8.87 -5.73
CA SER A 61 5.25 9.10 -6.68
C SER A 61 4.85 10.57 -6.74
N GLN A 62 5.18 11.33 -5.72
CA GLN A 62 4.87 12.75 -5.72
C GLN A 62 5.73 13.55 -6.67
N PHE A 63 6.85 13.01 -7.07
CA PHE A 63 7.72 13.71 -7.98
C PHE A 63 7.31 13.58 -9.43
N ILE A 64 6.39 12.73 -9.73
CA ILE A 64 5.89 12.57 -11.07
C ILE A 64 4.72 13.46 -11.32
#